data_85470d67f697bcff4a6461f6535f06e1
#
_entry.id   85470d67f697bcff4a6461f6535f06e1
#
_cell.length_a   1.000
_cell.length_b   1.000
_cell.length_c   1.000
_cell.angle_alpha   90.00
_cell.angle_beta   90.00
_cell.angle_gamma   90.00
#
_symmetry.space_group_name_H-M   'P 1'
#
loop_
_entity.id
_entity.type
_entity.pdbx_description
1 polymer ?
#
loop_
_entity_poly.entity_id
_entity_poly.type
_entity_poly.pdbx_seq_one_letter_code
_entity_poly.pdbx_strand_id
1 'polypeptide(L)'
;DSSTSRGLGDVYKRQDQDVVVEKHFGEYAQDIRRAVNYYLSTIPDIQGKRVCVWSNNSYHYAVNCYGVMMAGGVIVPMNQRKSWDELHRELELVEPSAILTDGDDYGCNEEMQAAYGSLLRPMDAYKAYEPAELVNRIQPEELMVLMFTSGTTGRSKAVMLSERNFFTTAGAQVVFGDAMLDYKHTHMPE
;
A
#
# COMPACT_ATOMS: atom_id res chain seq x y z
N ASP A 1 -32.01 18.85 11.82
CA ASP A 1 -31.61 18.69 10.42
C ASP A 1 -30.23 18.17 10.37
N SER A 2 -30.12 16.87 10.42
CA SER A 2 -28.85 16.19 10.44
C SER A 2 -28.65 15.54 9.07
N SER A 3 -27.95 16.22 8.19
CA SER A 3 -27.29 15.56 7.09
C SER A 3 -26.11 14.78 7.67
N THR A 4 -26.39 13.62 8.22
CA THR A 4 -25.35 12.63 8.48
C THR A 4 -24.82 12.16 7.15
N SER A 5 -23.75 12.78 6.66
CA SER A 5 -22.87 12.12 5.73
C SER A 5 -22.38 10.86 6.44
N ARG A 6 -22.99 9.74 6.13
CA ARG A 6 -22.43 8.44 6.50
C ARG A 6 -21.12 8.32 5.75
N GLY A 7 -20.03 8.78 6.38
CA GLY A 7 -18.72 8.44 5.93
C GLY A 7 -18.66 6.92 5.85
N LEU A 8 -18.21 6.39 4.73
CA LEU A 8 -17.82 5.00 4.59
C LEU A 8 -16.73 4.76 5.63
N GLY A 9 -17.14 4.33 6.83
CA GLY A 9 -16.22 3.80 7.81
C GLY A 9 -15.69 2.51 7.23
N ASP A 10 -14.38 2.44 6.99
CA ASP A 10 -13.75 1.20 6.60
C ASP A 10 -13.90 0.21 7.75
N VAL A 11 -14.80 -0.75 7.54
CA VAL A 11 -14.98 -1.88 8.43
C VAL A 11 -13.94 -2.93 8.05
N TYR A 12 -12.85 -2.99 8.80
CA TYR A 12 -11.85 -4.03 8.65
C TYR A 12 -12.26 -5.28 9.45
N LYS A 13 -12.56 -6.37 8.76
CA LYS A 13 -12.73 -7.71 9.36
C LYS A 13 -11.40 -8.45 9.36
N ARG A 14 -10.82 -8.66 10.53
CA ARG A 14 -9.78 -9.67 10.70
C ARG A 14 -10.48 -11.04 10.74
N GLN A 15 -10.16 -11.93 9.82
CA GLN A 15 -10.86 -13.21 9.62
C GLN A 15 -10.77 -14.18 10.82
N ASP A 16 -9.83 -13.98 11.73
CA ASP A 16 -9.55 -14.94 12.82
C ASP A 16 -10.34 -14.72 14.11
N GLN A 17 -11.04 -13.61 14.29
CA GLN A 17 -11.66 -13.28 15.58
C GLN A 17 -13.06 -12.68 15.54
N ASP A 18 -13.74 -12.62 14.42
CA ASP A 18 -15.06 -11.97 14.27
C ASP A 18 -15.17 -10.54 14.85
N VAL A 19 -14.03 -9.89 15.06
CA VAL A 19 -13.99 -8.53 15.59
C VAL A 19 -13.97 -7.54 14.44
N VAL A 20 -15.04 -6.76 14.34
CA VAL A 20 -15.12 -5.62 13.43
C VAL A 20 -14.43 -4.44 14.10
N VAL A 21 -13.34 -3.95 13.53
CA VAL A 21 -12.67 -2.74 13.99
C VAL A 21 -13.07 -1.60 13.07
N GLU A 22 -13.80 -0.62 13.61
CA GLU A 22 -14.13 0.60 12.89
C GLU A 22 -12.96 1.59 12.99
N LYS A 23 -12.59 2.15 11.84
CA LYS A 23 -11.61 3.21 11.73
C LYS A 23 -12.23 4.41 10.99
N HIS A 24 -12.05 5.59 11.54
CA HIS A 24 -12.49 6.83 10.92
C HIS A 24 -11.40 7.39 10.00
N PHE A 25 -11.78 8.07 8.92
CA PHE A 25 -10.84 8.71 7.99
C PHE A 25 -9.82 9.63 8.69
N GLY A 26 -10.21 10.31 9.76
CA GLY A 26 -9.29 11.13 10.55
C GLY A 26 -8.18 10.31 11.21
N GLU A 27 -8.50 9.15 11.79
CA GLU A 27 -7.50 8.24 12.36
C GLU A 27 -6.60 7.66 11.27
N TYR A 28 -7.19 7.27 10.14
CA TYR A 28 -6.45 6.75 8.99
C TYR A 28 -5.44 7.77 8.46
N ALA A 29 -5.86 9.03 8.32
CA ALA A 29 -4.97 10.11 7.91
C ALA A 29 -3.83 10.35 8.92
N GLN A 30 -4.10 10.24 10.23
CA GLN A 30 -3.06 10.36 11.24
C GLN A 30 -2.08 9.18 11.19
N ASP A 31 -2.58 7.97 10.99
CA ASP A 31 -1.72 6.79 10.88
C ASP A 31 -0.86 6.83 9.62
N ILE A 32 -1.37 7.34 8.48
CA ILE A 32 -0.55 7.61 7.29
C ILE A 32 0.56 8.62 7.61
N ARG A 33 0.27 9.70 8.34
CA ARG A 33 1.27 10.70 8.75
C ARG A 33 2.35 10.10 9.65
N ARG A 34 1.99 9.19 10.56
CA ARG A 34 2.96 8.41 11.34
C ARG A 34 3.84 7.54 10.47
N ALA A 35 3.23 6.87 9.49
CA ALA A 35 3.98 6.05 8.53
C ALA A 35 4.94 6.90 7.69
N VAL A 36 4.53 8.09 7.24
CA VAL A 36 5.43 9.04 6.56
C VAL A 36 6.63 9.37 7.45
N ASN A 37 6.40 9.73 8.72
CA ASN A 37 7.49 10.05 9.65
C ASN A 37 8.42 8.85 9.87
N TYR A 38 7.83 7.65 10.04
CA TYR A 38 8.59 6.41 10.16
C TYR A 38 9.55 6.20 8.99
N TYR A 39 9.07 6.31 7.75
CA TYR A 39 9.90 6.12 6.57
C TYR A 39 10.97 7.19 6.39
N LEU A 40 10.63 8.45 6.62
CA LEU A 40 11.59 9.56 6.57
C LEU A 40 12.71 9.41 7.62
N SER A 41 12.38 8.81 8.78
CA SER A 41 13.33 8.64 9.89
C SER A 41 14.19 7.38 9.76
N THR A 42 13.69 6.33 9.09
CA THR A 42 14.33 5.01 9.10
C THR A 42 14.97 4.61 7.77
N ILE A 43 14.58 5.25 6.66
CA ILE A 43 15.17 5.02 5.34
C ILE A 43 15.82 6.30 4.87
N PRO A 44 17.17 6.44 4.96
CA PRO A 44 17.87 7.62 4.47
C PRO A 44 17.57 7.86 3.00
N ASP A 45 17.32 9.10 2.60
CA ASP A 45 17.05 9.49 1.20
C ASP A 45 16.01 8.61 0.52
N ILE A 46 14.85 8.43 1.16
CA ILE A 46 13.79 7.51 0.71
C ILE A 46 13.29 7.79 -0.72
N GLN A 47 13.52 8.99 -1.26
CA GLN A 47 13.04 9.36 -2.61
C GLN A 47 13.44 8.31 -3.65
N GLY A 48 12.43 7.69 -4.30
CA GLY A 48 12.62 6.64 -5.31
C GLY A 48 13.09 5.27 -4.79
N LYS A 49 13.33 5.12 -3.47
CA LYS A 49 13.69 3.83 -2.90
C LYS A 49 12.49 2.89 -2.81
N ARG A 50 12.73 1.61 -3.06
CA ARG A 50 11.70 0.57 -3.11
C ARG A 50 11.47 -0.01 -1.73
N VAL A 51 10.20 0.00 -1.31
CA VAL A 51 9.72 -0.64 -0.09
C VAL A 51 8.76 -1.75 -0.50
N CYS A 52 9.15 -3.00 -0.27
CA CYS A 52 8.33 -4.16 -0.56
C CYS A 52 7.28 -4.37 0.54
N VAL A 53 6.08 -4.82 0.17
CA VAL A 53 5.04 -5.25 1.11
C VAL A 53 4.74 -6.71 0.85
N TRP A 54 5.19 -7.56 1.75
CA TRP A 54 5.00 -8.99 1.75
C TRP A 54 4.12 -9.39 2.94
N SER A 55 2.83 -9.13 2.79
CA SER A 55 1.82 -9.34 3.83
C SER A 55 0.42 -9.48 3.23
N ASN A 56 -0.52 -9.97 4.02
CA ASN A 56 -1.94 -9.96 3.67
C ASN A 56 -2.51 -8.54 3.61
N ASN A 57 -3.60 -8.38 2.84
CA ASN A 57 -4.33 -7.12 2.81
C ASN A 57 -4.88 -6.81 4.21
N SER A 58 -4.55 -5.63 4.71
CA SER A 58 -4.93 -5.20 6.05
C SER A 58 -5.03 -3.68 6.14
N TYR A 59 -5.57 -3.17 7.25
CA TYR A 59 -5.52 -1.75 7.56
C TYR A 59 -4.08 -1.21 7.52
N HIS A 60 -3.14 -1.94 8.13
CA HIS A 60 -1.73 -1.58 8.12
C HIS A 60 -1.12 -1.62 6.72
N TYR A 61 -1.58 -2.55 5.87
CA TYR A 61 -1.18 -2.59 4.45
C TYR A 61 -1.51 -1.27 3.76
N ALA A 62 -2.75 -0.81 3.86
CA ALA A 62 -3.19 0.44 3.26
C ALA A 62 -2.45 1.66 3.81
N VAL A 63 -2.28 1.74 5.15
CA VAL A 63 -1.51 2.82 5.81
C VAL A 63 -0.08 2.88 5.27
N ASN A 64 0.60 1.74 5.19
CA ASN A 64 1.99 1.70 4.72
C ASN A 64 2.11 2.03 3.23
N CYS A 65 1.19 1.56 2.38
CA CYS A 65 1.21 1.93 0.96
C CYS A 65 1.18 3.45 0.78
N TYR A 66 0.23 4.13 1.41
CA TYR A 66 0.17 5.59 1.35
C TYR A 66 1.35 6.26 2.05
N GLY A 67 1.78 5.74 3.20
CA GLY A 67 2.93 6.27 3.93
C GLY A 67 4.22 6.27 3.12
N VAL A 68 4.54 5.16 2.43
CA VAL A 68 5.71 5.05 1.54
C VAL A 68 5.60 6.03 0.39
N MET A 69 4.46 6.04 -0.31
CA MET A 69 4.25 6.92 -1.45
C MET A 69 4.37 8.40 -1.05
N MET A 70 3.73 8.82 0.03
CA MET A 70 3.78 10.21 0.51
C MET A 70 5.14 10.61 1.09
N ALA A 71 5.96 9.65 1.52
CA ALA A 71 7.35 9.90 1.89
C ALA A 71 8.28 10.05 0.67
N GLY A 72 7.80 9.78 -0.54
CA GLY A 72 8.58 9.81 -1.78
C GLY A 72 9.18 8.45 -2.19
N GLY A 73 8.85 7.38 -1.48
CA GLY A 73 9.29 6.03 -1.82
C GLY A 73 8.42 5.37 -2.89
N VAL A 74 8.89 4.24 -3.38
CA VAL A 74 8.20 3.38 -4.35
C VAL A 74 7.67 2.14 -3.64
N ILE A 75 6.36 1.96 -3.65
CA ILE A 75 5.74 0.77 -3.07
C ILE A 75 5.80 -0.42 -4.03
N VAL A 76 6.16 -1.59 -3.52
CA VAL A 76 6.26 -2.83 -4.30
C VAL A 76 5.43 -3.92 -3.61
N PRO A 77 4.16 -4.10 -4.00
CA PRO A 77 3.34 -5.20 -3.52
C PRO A 77 3.91 -6.54 -3.97
N MET A 78 4.11 -7.47 -3.02
CA MET A 78 4.63 -8.81 -3.28
C MET A 78 3.53 -9.86 -3.08
N ASN A 79 3.50 -10.88 -3.93
CA ASN A 79 2.54 -11.97 -3.79
C ASN A 79 3.07 -13.04 -2.82
N GLN A 80 2.37 -13.23 -1.72
CA GLN A 80 2.72 -14.19 -0.65
C GLN A 80 2.66 -15.67 -1.09
N ARG A 81 1.94 -15.98 -2.18
CA ARG A 81 1.75 -17.35 -2.68
C ARG A 81 2.83 -17.82 -3.66
N LYS A 82 3.83 -16.99 -3.90
CA LYS A 82 4.96 -17.34 -4.76
C LYS A 82 5.93 -18.28 -4.05
N SER A 83 6.57 -19.15 -4.83
CA SER A 83 7.71 -19.92 -4.36
C SER A 83 8.87 -19.00 -3.97
N TRP A 84 9.77 -19.51 -3.12
CA TRP A 84 10.98 -18.75 -2.74
C TRP A 84 11.79 -18.31 -3.96
N ASP A 85 12.00 -19.19 -4.93
CA ASP A 85 12.78 -18.87 -6.14
C ASP A 85 12.17 -17.73 -6.97
N GLU A 86 10.85 -17.65 -7.02
CA GLU A 86 10.17 -16.56 -7.73
C GLU A 86 10.25 -15.25 -6.95
N LEU A 87 9.99 -15.32 -5.64
CA LEU A 87 10.03 -14.18 -4.74
C LEU A 87 11.44 -13.58 -4.64
N HIS A 88 12.45 -14.45 -4.50
CA HIS A 88 13.85 -14.03 -4.42
C HIS A 88 14.31 -13.31 -5.69
N ARG A 89 13.99 -13.85 -6.87
CA ARG A 89 14.30 -13.17 -8.15
C ARG A 89 13.65 -11.79 -8.25
N GLU A 90 12.42 -11.64 -7.76
CA GLU A 90 11.76 -10.34 -7.76
C GLU A 90 12.41 -9.37 -6.78
N LEU A 91 12.81 -9.85 -5.60
CA LEU A 91 13.53 -9.05 -4.61
C LEU A 91 14.91 -8.63 -5.08
N GLU A 92 15.65 -9.53 -5.75
CA GLU A 92 16.93 -9.18 -6.39
C GLU A 92 16.76 -8.10 -7.46
N LEU A 93 15.69 -8.17 -8.24
CA LEU A 93 15.40 -7.18 -9.30
C LEU A 93 15.06 -5.80 -8.73
N VAL A 94 14.31 -5.74 -7.64
CA VAL A 94 13.87 -4.44 -7.08
C VAL A 94 14.85 -3.87 -6.06
N GLU A 95 15.77 -4.66 -5.51
CA GLU A 95 16.74 -4.22 -4.50
C GLU A 95 16.07 -3.40 -3.38
N PRO A 96 15.24 -4.00 -2.53
CA PRO A 96 14.41 -3.28 -1.58
C PRO A 96 15.25 -2.60 -0.49
N SER A 97 14.82 -1.42 -0.07
CA SER A 97 15.37 -0.74 1.12
C SER A 97 14.70 -1.17 2.42
N ALA A 98 13.51 -1.74 2.33
CA ALA A 98 12.79 -2.38 3.43
C ALA A 98 11.76 -3.37 2.87
N ILE A 99 11.40 -4.37 3.67
CA ILE A 99 10.36 -5.36 3.37
C ILE A 99 9.41 -5.39 4.56
N LEU A 100 8.18 -4.99 4.36
CA LEU A 100 7.15 -5.01 5.38
C LEU A 100 6.50 -6.39 5.43
N THR A 101 6.31 -6.93 6.64
CA THR A 101 5.65 -8.21 6.85
C THR A 101 4.72 -8.16 8.06
N ASP A 102 3.59 -8.88 8.01
CA ASP A 102 2.68 -9.07 9.14
C ASP A 102 3.13 -10.21 10.07
N GLY A 103 4.15 -10.97 9.69
CA GLY A 103 4.69 -12.09 10.45
C GLY A 103 3.91 -13.39 10.27
N ASP A 104 2.93 -13.44 9.35
CA ASP A 104 2.25 -14.67 8.99
C ASP A 104 3.20 -15.64 8.26
N ASP A 105 2.91 -16.93 8.32
CA ASP A 105 3.69 -17.94 7.62
C ASP A 105 3.24 -18.07 6.17
N TYR A 106 4.14 -17.76 5.24
CA TYR A 106 3.93 -17.84 3.80
C TYR A 106 4.71 -19.01 3.14
N GLY A 107 5.26 -19.93 3.95
CA GLY A 107 5.96 -21.11 3.49
C GLY A 107 7.39 -20.89 2.99
N CYS A 108 7.90 -19.66 3.07
CA CYS A 108 9.31 -19.31 2.75
C CYS A 108 9.89 -18.29 3.76
N ASN A 109 9.37 -18.32 4.98
CA ASN A 109 9.78 -17.37 6.02
C ASN A 109 11.23 -17.56 6.47
N GLU A 110 11.71 -18.79 6.51
CA GLU A 110 13.10 -19.09 6.89
C GLU A 110 14.08 -18.53 5.87
N GLU A 111 13.82 -18.76 4.59
CA GLU A 111 14.65 -18.24 3.49
C GLU A 111 14.59 -16.71 3.46
N MET A 112 13.39 -16.12 3.65
CA MET A 112 13.21 -14.68 3.70
C MET A 112 14.00 -14.07 4.87
N GLN A 113 13.93 -14.69 6.05
CA GLN A 113 14.68 -14.25 7.23
C GLN A 113 16.19 -14.38 7.00
N ALA A 114 16.65 -15.49 6.40
CA ALA A 114 18.06 -15.72 6.14
C ALA A 114 18.65 -14.73 5.12
N ALA A 115 17.92 -14.45 4.04
CA ALA A 115 18.41 -13.59 2.95
C ALA A 115 18.19 -12.09 3.22
N TYR A 116 17.08 -11.72 3.85
CA TYR A 116 16.62 -10.31 3.96
C TYR A 116 16.27 -9.88 5.38
N GLY A 117 16.63 -10.64 6.42
CA GLY A 117 16.23 -10.39 7.81
C GLY A 117 16.52 -8.96 8.31
N SER A 118 17.65 -8.36 7.86
CA SER A 118 18.00 -6.98 8.20
C SER A 118 17.06 -5.92 7.58
N LEU A 119 16.33 -6.27 6.53
CA LEU A 119 15.38 -5.40 5.83
C LEU A 119 13.94 -5.62 6.27
N LEU A 120 13.64 -6.72 6.98
CA LEU A 120 12.29 -7.03 7.45
C LEU A 120 11.84 -6.01 8.50
N ARG A 121 10.61 -5.54 8.37
CA ARG A 121 9.97 -4.57 9.27
C ARG A 121 8.53 -4.99 9.54
N PRO A 122 8.05 -4.89 10.79
CA PRO A 122 6.65 -5.17 11.11
C PRO A 122 5.72 -4.11 10.49
N MET A 123 4.55 -4.55 10.05
CA MET A 123 3.55 -3.69 9.40
C MET A 123 3.05 -2.54 10.28
N ASP A 124 3.14 -2.67 11.58
CA ASP A 124 2.66 -1.66 12.54
C ASP A 124 3.77 -0.80 13.16
N ALA A 125 5.00 -0.91 12.67
CA ALA A 125 6.16 -0.16 13.19
C ALA A 125 5.94 1.36 13.21
N TYR A 126 5.13 1.89 12.31
CA TYR A 126 4.81 3.33 12.25
C TYR A 126 4.09 3.87 13.49
N LYS A 127 3.41 3.00 14.26
CA LYS A 127 2.66 3.41 15.47
C LYS A 127 3.54 4.04 16.55
N ALA A 128 4.83 3.75 16.54
CA ALA A 128 5.79 4.32 17.48
C ALA A 128 6.22 5.75 17.13
N TYR A 129 5.71 6.32 16.03
CA TYR A 129 6.12 7.62 15.52
C TYR A 129 5.00 8.66 15.64
N GLU A 130 5.37 9.92 15.84
CA GLU A 130 4.44 11.03 15.80
C GLU A 130 4.03 11.36 14.36
N PRO A 131 2.82 11.88 14.13
CA PRO A 131 2.37 12.27 12.79
C PRO A 131 3.26 13.37 12.18
N ALA A 132 3.78 13.15 10.98
CA ALA A 132 4.52 14.16 10.24
C ALA A 132 3.59 15.20 9.59
N GLU A 133 4.13 16.36 9.29
CA GLU A 133 3.51 17.27 8.34
C GLU A 133 3.66 16.71 6.91
N LEU A 134 2.55 16.71 6.16
CA LEU A 134 2.56 16.21 4.79
C LEU A 134 3.05 17.30 3.84
N VAL A 135 4.13 17.00 3.14
CA VAL A 135 4.66 17.82 2.06
C VAL A 135 4.64 16.98 0.79
N ASN A 136 4.15 17.54 -0.31
CA ASN A 136 4.21 16.83 -1.60
C ASN A 136 5.68 16.64 -2.02
N ARG A 137 6.10 15.39 -2.07
CA ARG A 137 7.50 15.01 -2.37
C ARG A 137 7.64 14.33 -3.72
N ILE A 138 6.51 14.05 -4.40
CA ILE A 138 6.49 13.29 -5.65
C ILE A 138 6.14 14.23 -6.80
N GLN A 139 6.84 14.07 -7.92
CA GLN A 139 6.51 14.72 -9.18
C GLN A 139 5.67 13.80 -10.05
N PRO A 140 4.82 14.33 -10.94
CA PRO A 140 3.88 13.52 -11.73
C PRO A 140 4.49 12.37 -12.54
N GLU A 141 5.74 12.52 -12.97
CA GLU A 141 6.44 11.50 -13.75
C GLU A 141 7.29 10.52 -12.91
N GLU A 142 7.39 10.76 -11.60
CA GLU A 142 8.17 9.88 -10.73
C GLU A 142 7.44 8.56 -10.48
N LEU A 143 8.23 7.50 -10.39
CA LEU A 143 7.75 6.15 -10.08
C LEU A 143 7.17 6.13 -8.66
N MET A 144 5.96 5.60 -8.53
CA MET A 144 5.22 5.55 -7.27
C MET A 144 4.91 4.10 -6.86
N VAL A 145 4.56 3.26 -7.84
CA VAL A 145 4.23 1.86 -7.60
C VAL A 145 4.94 1.00 -8.64
N LEU A 146 5.48 -0.14 -8.19
CA LEU A 146 6.05 -1.17 -9.03
C LEU A 146 5.31 -2.48 -8.77
N MET A 147 4.54 -2.94 -9.74
CA MET A 147 3.71 -4.15 -9.61
C MET A 147 4.24 -5.28 -10.49
N PHE A 148 4.41 -6.45 -9.88
CA PHE A 148 4.72 -7.66 -10.65
C PHE A 148 3.47 -8.29 -11.25
N THR A 149 3.55 -8.65 -12.51
CA THR A 149 2.51 -9.40 -13.23
C THR A 149 3.04 -10.77 -13.61
N SER A 150 2.14 -11.77 -13.64
CA SER A 150 2.46 -13.09 -14.19
C SER A 150 2.72 -12.95 -15.69
N GLY A 151 3.99 -12.96 -16.08
CA GLY A 151 4.36 -12.91 -17.50
C GLY A 151 3.94 -14.20 -18.22
N THR A 152 3.40 -14.09 -19.44
CA THR A 152 3.06 -15.23 -20.31
C THR A 152 4.27 -16.11 -20.67
N THR A 153 5.48 -15.65 -20.40
CA THR A 153 6.75 -16.34 -20.65
C THR A 153 7.35 -17.00 -19.42
N GLY A 154 6.58 -17.13 -18.30
CA GLY A 154 7.07 -17.75 -17.07
C GLY A 154 8.01 -16.87 -16.22
N ARG A 155 8.28 -15.64 -16.64
CA ARG A 155 9.02 -14.65 -15.86
C ARG A 155 8.11 -13.48 -15.50
N SER A 156 8.09 -13.12 -14.21
CA SER A 156 7.39 -11.92 -13.74
C SER A 156 7.93 -10.68 -14.43
N LYS A 157 7.02 -9.79 -14.84
CA LYS A 157 7.37 -8.47 -15.37
C LYS A 157 6.93 -7.41 -14.37
N ALA A 158 7.78 -6.42 -14.14
CA ALA A 158 7.47 -5.29 -13.31
C ALA A 158 6.80 -4.18 -14.15
N VAL A 159 5.58 -3.83 -13.79
CA VAL A 159 4.86 -2.67 -14.35
C VAL A 159 5.16 -1.47 -13.48
N MET A 160 5.63 -0.41 -14.11
CA MET A 160 5.99 0.86 -13.46
C MET A 160 4.82 1.84 -13.57
N LEU A 161 4.31 2.29 -12.43
CA LEU A 161 3.23 3.27 -12.36
C LEU A 161 3.74 4.55 -11.73
N SER A 162 3.65 5.66 -12.47
CA SER A 162 3.95 6.99 -11.95
C SER A 162 2.77 7.56 -11.16
N GLU A 163 3.03 8.66 -10.43
CA GLU A 163 1.97 9.44 -9.79
C GLU A 163 0.87 9.82 -10.77
N ARG A 164 1.23 10.30 -11.96
CA ARG A 164 0.28 10.66 -13.03
C ARG A 164 -0.62 9.49 -13.41
N ASN A 165 -0.08 8.29 -13.60
CA ASN A 165 -0.88 7.10 -13.95
C ASN A 165 -1.92 6.82 -12.85
N PHE A 166 -1.49 6.88 -11.59
CA PHE A 166 -2.34 6.57 -10.45
C PHE A 166 -3.47 7.58 -10.30
N PHE A 167 -3.16 8.88 -10.30
CA PHE A 167 -4.17 9.94 -10.13
C PHE A 167 -5.06 10.11 -11.35
N THR A 168 -4.56 9.89 -12.56
CA THR A 168 -5.40 9.91 -13.77
C THR A 168 -6.46 8.80 -13.69
N THR A 169 -6.09 7.60 -13.25
CA THR A 169 -7.02 6.48 -13.08
C THR A 169 -8.04 6.77 -11.98
N ALA A 170 -7.60 7.30 -10.84
CA ALA A 170 -8.49 7.68 -9.74
C ALA A 170 -9.47 8.78 -10.17
N GLY A 171 -8.99 9.80 -10.87
CA GLY A 171 -9.84 10.88 -11.40
C GLY A 171 -10.87 10.39 -12.40
N ALA A 172 -10.48 9.48 -13.30
CA ALA A 172 -11.41 8.85 -14.24
C ALA A 172 -12.51 8.05 -13.52
N GLN A 173 -12.18 7.34 -12.43
CA GLN A 173 -13.16 6.60 -11.64
C GLN A 173 -14.17 7.53 -10.93
N VAL A 174 -13.74 8.69 -10.45
CA VAL A 174 -14.65 9.68 -9.84
C VAL A 174 -15.65 10.19 -10.89
N VAL A 175 -15.15 10.62 -12.05
CA VAL A 175 -16.02 11.10 -13.14
C VAL A 175 -17.00 10.01 -13.63
N PHE A 176 -16.52 8.77 -13.72
CA PHE A 176 -17.38 7.64 -14.11
C PHE A 176 -18.40 7.30 -13.03
N GLY A 177 -18.02 7.41 -11.75
CA GLY A 177 -18.90 7.20 -10.60
C GLY A 177 -20.03 8.22 -10.58
N ASP A 178 -19.72 9.48 -10.76
CA ASP A 178 -20.71 10.57 -10.81
C ASP A 178 -21.68 10.38 -11.99
N ALA A 179 -21.17 10.05 -13.18
CA ALA A 179 -22.00 9.76 -14.35
C ALA A 179 -22.91 8.55 -14.14
N MET A 180 -22.44 7.50 -13.45
CA MET A 180 -23.24 6.32 -13.11
C MET A 180 -24.33 6.64 -12.07
N LEU A 181 -24.04 7.50 -11.10
CA LEU A 181 -25.00 7.97 -10.10
C LEU A 181 -26.10 8.80 -10.78
N ASP A 182 -25.72 9.73 -11.65
CA ASP A 182 -26.69 10.54 -12.42
C ASP A 182 -27.57 9.66 -13.32
N TYR A 183 -26.97 8.64 -13.97
CA TYR A 183 -27.72 7.68 -14.78
C TYR A 183 -28.74 6.90 -13.93
N LYS A 184 -28.33 6.42 -12.74
CA LYS A 184 -29.22 5.72 -11.82
C LYS A 184 -30.39 6.59 -11.38
N HIS A 185 -30.13 7.81 -10.93
CA HIS A 185 -31.15 8.74 -10.48
C HIS A 185 -32.16 9.11 -11.60
N THR A 186 -31.69 9.12 -12.86
CA THR A 186 -32.53 9.53 -14.00
C THR A 186 -33.33 8.37 -14.61
N HIS A 187 -32.81 7.12 -14.54
CA HIS A 187 -33.36 6.01 -15.33
C HIS A 187 -33.77 4.77 -14.52
N MET A 188 -33.46 4.71 -13.23
CA MET A 188 -33.88 3.59 -12.37
C MET A 188 -34.81 4.10 -11.28
N PRO A 189 -36.10 3.77 -11.31
CA PRO A 189 -37.00 4.10 -10.20
C PRO A 189 -36.59 3.33 -8.95
N GLU A 190 -36.81 3.94 -7.77
CA GLU A 190 -36.60 3.35 -6.44
C GLU A 190 -37.42 2.06 -6.24
#